data_c3a4856fb69784d1215b8789c04503db
#
_entry.id   c3a4856fb69784d1215b8789c04503db
#
_cell.length_a   1.000
_cell.length_b   1.000
_cell.length_c   1.000
_cell.angle_alpha   90.00
_cell.angle_beta   90.00
_cell.angle_gamma   90.00
#
_symmetry.space_group_name_H-M   'P 1'
#
loop_
_entity.id
_entity.type
_entity.pdbx_description
1 polymer ?
#
loop_
_entity_poly.entity_id
_entity_poly.type
_entity_poly.pdbx_seq_one_letter_code
_entity_poly.pdbx_strand_id
1 'polypeptide(L)'
;MAARLIATAARRLALPAAAAFTATAAAACDSQKEDRLQALERRIAALEPRKTNPTDHWASDLLAADVLFSERDIEQMVGSLATQISRDYAGRDVVIVGLMDGVFMFLADLSRKIDTQHQLDFISASSYGLGTVSSGNVRIKKDADTALAGKHVLLVDEICDSGRTLASLKLLISQRNAASVKTCVLLDKVSRRQADIRPDYVGAVCPDEFVVGYGMDWGGKLRSLPFVGVVRRELYES
;
A
#
# COMPACT_ATOMS: atom_id res chain seq x y z
N MET A 1 69.21 37.47 34.32
CA MET A 1 68.38 38.37 33.49
C MET A 1 68.18 37.88 32.05
N ALA A 2 68.82 36.81 31.63
CA ALA A 2 68.78 36.30 30.25
C ALA A 2 67.68 35.28 29.98
N ALA A 3 67.07 34.66 31.01
CA ALA A 3 66.05 33.60 30.80
C ALA A 3 64.61 34.10 30.51
N ARG A 4 64.35 35.40 30.72
CA ARG A 4 63.01 36.00 30.49
C ARG A 4 62.81 36.56 29.07
N LEU A 5 63.85 36.75 28.29
CA LEU A 5 63.79 37.29 26.94
C LEU A 5 63.54 36.22 25.87
N ILE A 6 63.86 34.94 26.13
CA ILE A 6 63.69 33.84 25.15
C ILE A 6 62.22 33.33 25.16
N ALA A 7 61.52 33.44 26.30
CA ALA A 7 60.11 32.98 26.39
C ALA A 7 59.09 33.87 25.64
N THR A 8 59.46 35.14 25.37
CA THR A 8 58.52 36.09 24.71
C THR A 8 58.63 36.07 23.20
N ALA A 9 59.76 35.58 22.64
CA ALA A 9 59.93 35.44 21.18
C ALA A 9 59.27 34.18 20.61
N ALA A 10 59.16 33.09 21.39
CA ALA A 10 58.54 31.84 20.94
C ALA A 10 56.99 31.90 20.88
N ARG A 11 56.37 32.88 21.52
CA ARG A 11 54.87 33.00 21.50
C ARG A 11 54.32 33.81 20.32
N ARG A 12 55.14 34.45 19.49
CA ARG A 12 54.65 35.29 18.40
C ARG A 12 54.73 34.63 16.99
N LEU A 13 55.24 33.42 16.86
CA LEU A 13 55.46 32.77 15.53
C LEU A 13 54.65 31.49 15.30
N ALA A 14 53.80 31.06 16.26
CA ALA A 14 53.07 29.78 16.15
C ALA A 14 51.56 29.87 15.98
N LEU A 15 50.98 31.05 15.82
CA LEU A 15 49.49 31.18 15.84
C LEU A 15 48.78 31.52 14.52
N PRO A 16 49.38 31.93 13.41
CA PRO A 16 48.59 32.10 12.19
C PRO A 16 48.46 30.83 11.34
N ALA A 17 49.43 29.88 11.39
CA ALA A 17 49.41 28.70 10.50
C ALA A 17 48.40 27.65 10.96
N ALA A 18 48.22 27.43 12.25
CA ALA A 18 47.23 26.45 12.77
C ALA A 18 45.78 26.93 12.59
N ALA A 19 45.54 28.22 12.76
CA ALA A 19 44.18 28.78 12.53
C ALA A 19 43.81 28.83 11.04
N ALA A 20 44.74 29.08 10.15
CA ALA A 20 44.51 29.04 8.71
C ALA A 20 44.25 27.60 8.20
N PHE A 21 44.99 26.62 8.76
CA PHE A 21 44.82 25.23 8.37
C PHE A 21 43.46 24.65 8.85
N THR A 22 42.99 25.03 10.06
CA THR A 22 41.70 24.63 10.54
C THR A 22 40.54 25.30 9.81
N ALA A 23 40.69 26.58 9.42
CA ALA A 23 39.68 27.28 8.61
C ALA A 23 39.55 26.70 7.20
N THR A 24 40.67 26.36 6.56
CA THR A 24 40.68 25.74 5.23
C THR A 24 40.10 24.32 5.26
N ALA A 25 40.37 23.53 6.30
CA ALA A 25 39.83 22.20 6.47
C ALA A 25 38.31 22.24 6.78
N ALA A 26 37.84 23.22 7.58
CA ALA A 26 36.43 23.42 7.82
C ALA A 26 35.68 23.86 6.56
N ALA A 27 36.22 24.79 5.78
CA ALA A 27 35.60 25.23 4.53
C ALA A 27 35.57 24.08 3.48
N ALA A 28 36.58 23.23 3.41
CA ALA A 28 36.57 22.04 2.53
C ALA A 28 35.53 21.00 3.01
N CYS A 29 35.32 20.85 4.31
CA CYS A 29 34.33 19.96 4.86
C CYS A 29 32.88 20.46 4.57
N ASP A 30 32.66 21.77 4.64
CA ASP A 30 31.37 22.38 4.34
C ASP A 30 31.05 22.29 2.83
N SER A 31 32.03 22.55 1.95
CA SER A 31 31.89 22.37 0.51
C SER A 31 31.52 20.92 0.15
N GLN A 32 32.17 19.93 0.78
CA GLN A 32 31.84 18.51 0.54
C GLN A 32 30.42 18.14 1.04
N LYS A 33 29.92 18.78 2.11
CA LYS A 33 28.54 18.58 2.57
C LYS A 33 27.55 19.19 1.59
N GLU A 34 27.82 20.40 1.10
CA GLU A 34 26.96 21.04 0.10
C GLU A 34 26.89 20.25 -1.19
N ASP A 35 28.03 19.73 -1.70
CA ASP A 35 28.06 18.87 -2.89
C ASP A 35 27.27 17.58 -2.69
N ARG A 36 27.38 16.98 -1.51
CA ARG A 36 26.60 15.77 -1.15
C ARG A 36 25.10 16.07 -1.04
N LEU A 37 24.73 17.21 -0.47
CA LEU A 37 23.34 17.63 -0.36
C LEU A 37 22.74 17.87 -1.74
N GLN A 38 23.43 18.61 -2.62
CA GLN A 38 22.99 18.84 -3.99
C GLN A 38 22.89 17.53 -4.80
N ALA A 39 23.82 16.61 -4.61
CA ALA A 39 23.75 15.29 -5.25
C ALA A 39 22.56 14.48 -4.76
N LEU A 40 22.22 14.58 -3.46
CA LEU A 40 21.06 13.94 -2.87
C LEU A 40 19.76 14.57 -3.40
N GLU A 41 19.69 15.89 -3.46
CA GLU A 41 18.53 16.63 -4.01
C GLU A 41 18.28 16.26 -5.46
N ARG A 42 19.33 16.16 -6.30
CA ARG A 42 19.21 15.69 -7.69
C ARG A 42 18.69 14.25 -7.77
N ARG A 43 19.15 13.37 -6.86
CA ARG A 43 18.64 11.99 -6.78
C ARG A 43 17.21 11.93 -6.31
N ILE A 44 16.80 12.76 -5.34
CA ILE A 44 15.42 12.87 -4.88
C ILE A 44 14.53 13.41 -6.01
N ALA A 45 14.95 14.46 -6.70
CA ALA A 45 14.22 15.00 -7.84
C ALA A 45 14.09 13.98 -8.99
N ALA A 46 15.09 13.11 -9.19
CA ALA A 46 15.02 12.01 -10.15
C ALA A 46 14.13 10.84 -9.68
N LEU A 47 13.82 10.77 -8.37
CA LEU A 47 12.93 9.79 -7.75
C LEU A 47 11.51 10.34 -7.57
N GLU A 48 11.25 11.62 -7.90
CA GLU A 48 9.88 12.10 -7.94
C GLU A 48 9.07 11.19 -8.87
N PRO A 49 7.94 10.65 -8.38
CA PRO A 49 7.13 9.77 -9.20
C PRO A 49 6.81 10.51 -10.49
N ARG A 50 7.11 9.90 -11.64
CA ARG A 50 6.60 10.38 -12.92
C ARG A 50 5.13 10.62 -12.67
N LYS A 51 4.67 11.86 -12.87
CA LYS A 51 3.22 12.14 -12.97
C LYS A 51 2.75 11.26 -14.13
N THR A 52 2.33 10.05 -13.80
CA THR A 52 1.76 9.15 -14.79
C THR A 52 0.42 9.75 -15.16
N ASN A 53 0.45 10.61 -16.17
CA ASN A 53 -0.78 10.92 -16.88
C ASN A 53 -1.29 9.56 -17.39
N PRO A 54 -2.54 9.17 -17.14
CA PRO A 54 -3.09 7.90 -17.64
C PRO A 54 -2.87 7.72 -19.15
N THR A 55 -2.80 8.82 -19.89
CA THR A 55 -2.52 8.84 -21.34
C THR A 55 -1.08 8.47 -21.69
N ASP A 56 -0.13 8.56 -20.77
CA ASP A 56 1.29 8.27 -20.99
C ASP A 56 1.68 6.85 -20.50
N HIS A 57 0.71 6.07 -20.03
CA HIS A 57 0.95 4.72 -19.54
C HIS A 57 0.84 3.70 -20.69
N TRP A 58 1.65 2.61 -20.62
CA TRP A 58 1.61 1.50 -21.61
C TRP A 58 0.22 0.85 -21.75
N ALA A 59 -0.67 1.03 -20.77
CA ALA A 59 -2.04 0.52 -20.78
C ALA A 59 -3.08 1.52 -21.35
N SER A 60 -2.66 2.69 -21.85
CA SER A 60 -3.57 3.75 -22.33
C SER A 60 -4.54 3.27 -23.40
N ASP A 61 -4.11 2.37 -24.28
CA ASP A 61 -4.95 1.81 -25.34
C ASP A 61 -6.07 0.87 -24.84
N LEU A 62 -5.92 0.37 -23.60
CA LEU A 62 -6.85 -0.57 -22.97
C LEU A 62 -7.82 0.14 -22.01
N LEU A 63 -7.49 1.35 -21.56
CA LEU A 63 -8.27 2.08 -20.57
C LEU A 63 -9.18 3.11 -21.23
N ALA A 64 -10.33 3.36 -20.61
CA ALA A 64 -11.12 4.55 -20.88
C ALA A 64 -10.28 5.79 -20.47
N ALA A 65 -10.63 6.97 -21.04
CA ALA A 65 -9.83 8.17 -20.89
C ALA A 65 -9.59 8.61 -19.45
N ASP A 66 -10.47 8.21 -18.52
CA ASP A 66 -10.45 8.68 -17.13
C ASP A 66 -9.96 7.61 -16.16
N VAL A 67 -9.06 8.00 -15.27
CA VAL A 67 -8.70 7.26 -14.06
C VAL A 67 -9.84 7.42 -13.07
N LEU A 68 -10.41 6.31 -12.59
CA LEU A 68 -11.51 6.32 -11.63
C LEU A 68 -11.03 6.75 -10.23
N PHE A 69 -9.90 6.19 -9.78
CA PHE A 69 -9.24 6.58 -8.53
C PHE A 69 -7.74 6.70 -8.77
N SER A 70 -7.21 7.88 -8.55
CA SER A 70 -5.77 8.16 -8.65
C SER A 70 -5.01 7.47 -7.49
N GLU A 71 -3.68 7.38 -7.63
CA GLU A 71 -2.79 6.90 -6.57
C GLU A 71 -2.99 7.67 -5.25
N ARG A 72 -3.21 8.99 -5.36
CA ARG A 72 -3.49 9.85 -4.20
C ARG A 72 -4.84 9.53 -3.54
N ASP A 73 -5.88 9.27 -4.32
CA ASP A 73 -7.20 8.89 -3.79
C ASP A 73 -7.10 7.55 -3.06
N ILE A 74 -6.38 6.59 -3.63
CA ILE A 74 -6.12 5.28 -3.02
C ILE A 74 -5.36 5.46 -1.70
N GLU A 75 -4.31 6.29 -1.68
CA GLU A 75 -3.55 6.55 -0.48
C GLU A 75 -4.40 7.13 0.66
N GLN A 76 -5.32 8.04 0.34
CA GLN A 76 -6.26 8.63 1.29
C GLN A 76 -7.27 7.60 1.82
N MET A 77 -7.83 6.75 0.94
CA MET A 77 -8.73 5.67 1.32
C MET A 77 -8.05 4.68 2.27
N VAL A 78 -6.85 4.22 1.91
CA VAL A 78 -6.06 3.29 2.72
C VAL A 78 -5.70 3.90 4.08
N GLY A 79 -5.31 5.17 4.13
CA GLY A 79 -5.02 5.88 5.37
C GLY A 79 -6.24 5.98 6.30
N SER A 80 -7.40 6.30 5.73
CA SER A 80 -8.67 6.37 6.48
C SER A 80 -9.07 5.00 7.05
N LEU A 81 -9.02 3.96 6.23
CA LEU A 81 -9.30 2.58 6.64
C LEU A 81 -8.35 2.11 7.75
N ALA A 82 -7.05 2.33 7.58
CA ALA A 82 -6.05 1.97 8.58
C ALA A 82 -6.31 2.64 9.93
N THR A 83 -6.67 3.93 9.93
CA THR A 83 -7.00 4.67 11.15
C THR A 83 -8.21 4.08 11.86
N GLN A 84 -9.29 3.76 11.13
CA GLN A 84 -10.49 3.14 11.69
C GLN A 84 -10.18 1.75 12.26
N ILE A 85 -9.48 0.91 11.51
CA ILE A 85 -9.10 -0.44 11.91
C ILE A 85 -8.21 -0.41 13.15
N SER A 86 -7.19 0.45 13.18
CA SER A 86 -6.29 0.60 14.33
C SER A 86 -7.04 0.94 15.61
N ARG A 87 -8.00 1.86 15.54
CA ARG A 87 -8.85 2.23 16.67
C ARG A 87 -9.72 1.05 17.13
N ASP A 88 -10.39 0.37 16.19
CA ASP A 88 -11.37 -0.67 16.51
C ASP A 88 -10.71 -1.95 17.04
N TYR A 89 -9.44 -2.17 16.71
CA TYR A 89 -8.67 -3.35 17.10
C TYR A 89 -7.56 -3.06 18.13
N ALA A 90 -7.53 -1.88 18.73
CA ALA A 90 -6.56 -1.53 19.75
C ALA A 90 -6.57 -2.55 20.91
N GLY A 91 -5.40 -3.12 21.23
CA GLY A 91 -5.22 -4.09 22.30
C GLY A 91 -5.82 -5.50 22.04
N ARG A 92 -6.17 -5.82 20.80
CA ARG A 92 -6.75 -7.12 20.41
C ARG A 92 -5.72 -7.97 19.68
N ASP A 93 -5.85 -9.31 19.77
CA ASP A 93 -5.09 -10.27 18.95
C ASP A 93 -5.78 -10.42 17.59
N VAL A 94 -5.20 -9.80 16.56
CA VAL A 94 -5.80 -9.66 15.23
C VAL A 94 -5.02 -10.47 14.20
N VAL A 95 -5.75 -11.20 13.38
CA VAL A 95 -5.23 -11.81 12.14
C VAL A 95 -5.90 -11.12 10.97
N ILE A 96 -5.10 -10.51 10.11
CA ILE A 96 -5.56 -9.93 8.85
C ILE A 96 -5.36 -10.98 7.76
N VAL A 97 -6.44 -11.41 7.13
CA VAL A 97 -6.46 -12.45 6.11
C VAL A 97 -6.77 -11.83 4.77
N GLY A 98 -5.80 -11.81 3.87
CA GLY A 98 -5.96 -11.31 2.51
C GLY A 98 -6.50 -12.36 1.55
N LEU A 99 -7.45 -11.98 0.70
CA LEU A 99 -8.02 -12.84 -0.34
C LEU A 99 -7.23 -12.72 -1.65
N MET A 100 -6.33 -13.66 -1.89
CA MET A 100 -5.45 -13.67 -3.07
C MET A 100 -6.23 -14.02 -4.35
N ASP A 101 -5.84 -13.49 -5.55
CA ASP A 101 -4.56 -12.80 -5.84
C ASP A 101 -4.65 -11.26 -5.76
N GLY A 102 -5.80 -10.65 -6.02
CA GLY A 102 -5.94 -9.21 -6.27
C GLY A 102 -5.61 -8.31 -5.08
N VAL A 103 -5.82 -8.79 -3.87
CA VAL A 103 -5.65 -8.02 -2.63
C VAL A 103 -4.21 -7.57 -2.34
N PHE A 104 -3.21 -8.13 -3.02
CA PHE A 104 -1.80 -8.03 -2.63
C PHE A 104 -1.30 -6.58 -2.49
N MET A 105 -1.69 -5.67 -3.38
CA MET A 105 -1.28 -4.26 -3.30
C MET A 105 -1.99 -3.55 -2.16
N PHE A 106 -3.31 -3.68 -2.10
CA PHE A 106 -4.11 -3.06 -1.05
C PHE A 106 -3.71 -3.54 0.35
N LEU A 107 -3.52 -4.85 0.51
CA LEU A 107 -3.12 -5.41 1.81
C LEU A 107 -1.72 -4.97 2.23
N ALA A 108 -0.77 -4.88 1.30
CA ALA A 108 0.57 -4.40 1.58
C ALA A 108 0.56 -2.95 2.09
N ASP A 109 -0.22 -2.08 1.47
CA ASP A 109 -0.31 -0.69 1.87
C ASP A 109 -1.13 -0.51 3.15
N LEU A 110 -2.23 -1.25 3.31
CA LEU A 110 -3.08 -1.19 4.48
C LEU A 110 -2.34 -1.67 5.74
N SER A 111 -1.68 -2.84 5.67
CA SER A 111 -0.99 -3.43 6.82
C SER A 111 0.12 -2.55 7.36
N ARG A 112 0.86 -1.85 6.49
CA ARG A 112 1.92 -0.91 6.91
C ARG A 112 1.39 0.36 7.60
N LYS A 113 0.11 0.71 7.38
CA LYS A 113 -0.53 1.89 7.97
C LYS A 113 -1.34 1.57 9.23
N ILE A 114 -1.65 0.30 9.49
CA ILE A 114 -2.35 -0.13 10.71
C ILE A 114 -1.38 -0.04 11.90
N ASP A 115 -1.72 0.79 12.88
CA ASP A 115 -0.96 1.01 14.12
C ASP A 115 -1.49 0.10 15.25
N THR A 116 -1.50 -1.21 14.99
CA THR A 116 -1.89 -2.25 15.95
C THR A 116 -1.13 -3.51 15.59
N GLN A 117 -0.56 -4.20 16.57
CA GLN A 117 0.11 -5.47 16.34
C GLN A 117 -0.88 -6.48 15.74
N HIS A 118 -0.51 -7.10 14.62
CA HIS A 118 -1.34 -8.05 13.91
C HIS A 118 -0.49 -9.11 13.21
N GLN A 119 -1.11 -10.24 12.90
CA GLN A 119 -0.55 -11.28 12.03
C GLN A 119 -1.15 -11.13 10.64
N LEU A 120 -0.35 -11.44 9.61
CA LEU A 120 -0.83 -11.51 8.23
C LEU A 120 -0.91 -12.95 7.77
N ASP A 121 -1.99 -13.28 7.08
CA ASP A 121 -2.17 -14.56 6.41
C ASP A 121 -2.95 -14.38 5.11
N PHE A 122 -3.05 -15.42 4.30
CA PHE A 122 -3.65 -15.37 2.98
C PHE A 122 -4.52 -16.58 2.71
N ILE A 123 -5.68 -16.35 2.10
CA ILE A 123 -6.52 -17.38 1.52
C ILE A 123 -6.56 -17.18 0.02
N SER A 124 -6.37 -18.24 -0.75
CA SER A 124 -6.65 -18.23 -2.19
C SER A 124 -7.89 -19.08 -2.47
N ALA A 125 -8.88 -18.45 -3.07
CA ALA A 125 -10.14 -19.06 -3.37
C ALA A 125 -10.54 -18.82 -4.84
N SER A 126 -11.19 -19.79 -5.46
CA SER A 126 -11.79 -19.62 -6.78
C SER A 126 -13.28 -19.87 -6.72
N SER A 127 -14.06 -18.99 -7.36
CA SER A 127 -15.46 -19.28 -7.66
C SER A 127 -15.53 -20.37 -8.74
N TYR A 128 -16.22 -21.48 -8.46
CA TYR A 128 -16.38 -22.54 -9.45
C TYR A 128 -17.47 -22.15 -10.46
N GLY A 129 -17.12 -22.07 -11.75
CA GLY A 129 -18.03 -21.86 -12.87
C GLY A 129 -17.25 -21.50 -14.14
N LEU A 130 -17.41 -22.30 -15.19
CA LEU A 130 -17.04 -21.94 -16.56
C LEU A 130 -18.11 -20.93 -17.03
N GLY A 131 -17.86 -19.65 -16.85
CA GLY A 131 -18.78 -18.60 -17.29
C GLY A 131 -18.93 -17.46 -16.28
N THR A 132 -19.57 -16.39 -16.72
CA THR A 132 -19.84 -15.16 -15.97
C THR A 132 -20.80 -15.30 -14.77
N VAL A 133 -21.29 -16.51 -14.48
CA VAL A 133 -22.19 -16.82 -13.36
C VAL A 133 -21.49 -17.78 -12.40
N SER A 134 -21.06 -17.29 -11.23
CA SER A 134 -20.50 -18.14 -10.17
C SER A 134 -21.62 -18.96 -9.52
N SER A 135 -21.43 -20.29 -9.40
CA SER A 135 -22.39 -21.21 -8.76
C SER A 135 -22.58 -21.01 -7.24
N GLY A 136 -21.91 -20.05 -6.65
CA GLY A 136 -21.96 -19.80 -5.20
C GLY A 136 -21.05 -20.70 -4.34
N ASN A 137 -20.48 -21.76 -4.89
CA ASN A 137 -19.53 -22.62 -4.19
C ASN A 137 -18.12 -22.08 -4.36
N VAL A 138 -17.52 -21.65 -3.26
CA VAL A 138 -16.12 -21.19 -3.20
C VAL A 138 -15.23 -22.40 -2.93
N ARG A 139 -14.28 -22.67 -3.84
CA ARG A 139 -13.24 -23.68 -3.62
C ARG A 139 -11.99 -22.99 -3.08
N ILE A 140 -11.57 -23.36 -1.89
CA ILE A 140 -10.29 -22.94 -1.32
C ILE A 140 -9.16 -23.69 -2.00
N LYS A 141 -8.22 -22.96 -2.61
CA LYS A 141 -6.98 -23.50 -3.19
C LYS A 141 -5.84 -23.50 -2.18
N LYS A 142 -5.71 -22.41 -1.39
CA LYS A 142 -4.82 -22.29 -0.24
C LYS A 142 -5.64 -21.74 0.92
N ASP A 143 -5.56 -22.41 2.06
CA ASP A 143 -6.18 -21.96 3.31
C ASP A 143 -5.20 -21.13 4.15
N ALA A 144 -5.72 -20.44 5.17
CA ALA A 144 -4.91 -19.77 6.15
C ALA A 144 -4.11 -20.80 6.98
N ASP A 145 -2.83 -20.52 7.19
CA ASP A 145 -1.93 -21.36 8.00
C ASP A 145 -2.05 -20.99 9.49
N THR A 146 -2.47 -19.77 9.79
CA THR A 146 -2.63 -19.27 11.16
C THR A 146 -3.88 -19.85 11.82
N ALA A 147 -3.75 -20.33 13.07
CA ALA A 147 -4.91 -20.72 13.87
C ALA A 147 -5.79 -19.51 14.18
N LEU A 148 -7.05 -19.55 13.76
CA LEU A 148 -8.00 -18.43 13.87
C LEU A 148 -8.88 -18.50 15.12
N ALA A 149 -8.90 -19.64 15.83
CA ALA A 149 -9.72 -19.83 17.02
C ALA A 149 -9.35 -18.83 18.13
N GLY A 150 -10.36 -18.14 18.66
CA GLY A 150 -10.20 -17.12 19.71
C GLY A 150 -9.63 -15.78 19.24
N LYS A 151 -9.23 -15.64 17.96
CA LYS A 151 -8.67 -14.40 17.41
C LYS A 151 -9.71 -13.54 16.74
N HIS A 152 -9.46 -12.24 16.66
CA HIS A 152 -10.22 -11.34 15.82
C HIS A 152 -9.70 -11.42 14.39
N VAL A 153 -10.57 -11.72 13.43
CA VAL A 153 -10.18 -11.86 12.02
C VAL A 153 -10.71 -10.68 11.21
N LEU A 154 -9.82 -10.05 10.47
CA LEU A 154 -10.16 -9.06 9.45
C LEU A 154 -9.90 -9.67 8.07
N LEU A 155 -10.97 -10.03 7.36
CA LEU A 155 -10.89 -10.52 5.97
C LEU A 155 -10.82 -9.33 5.02
N VAL A 156 -9.77 -9.28 4.21
CA VAL A 156 -9.46 -8.13 3.32
C VAL A 156 -9.51 -8.57 1.87
N ASP A 157 -10.21 -7.79 1.05
CA ASP A 157 -10.31 -7.97 -0.40
C ASP A 157 -10.16 -6.62 -1.11
N GLU A 158 -9.73 -6.59 -2.37
CA GLU A 158 -9.60 -5.34 -3.13
C GLU A 158 -10.96 -4.78 -3.56
N ILE A 159 -11.90 -5.67 -3.89
CA ILE A 159 -13.23 -5.25 -4.34
C ILE A 159 -14.32 -6.22 -3.89
N CYS A 160 -15.43 -5.69 -3.41
CA CYS A 160 -16.66 -6.43 -3.21
C CYS A 160 -17.60 -6.20 -4.40
N ASP A 161 -17.61 -7.11 -5.36
CA ASP A 161 -18.51 -7.09 -6.52
C ASP A 161 -19.86 -7.77 -6.18
N SER A 162 -20.11 -8.99 -6.61
CA SER A 162 -21.32 -9.74 -6.24
C SER A 162 -21.46 -10.04 -4.74
N GLY A 163 -20.33 -10.02 -4.03
CA GLY A 163 -20.22 -10.31 -2.60
C GLY A 163 -20.26 -11.79 -2.24
N ARG A 164 -20.46 -12.70 -3.22
CA ARG A 164 -20.59 -14.16 -2.98
C ARG A 164 -19.35 -14.75 -2.33
N THR A 165 -18.16 -14.43 -2.85
CA THR A 165 -16.90 -14.95 -2.32
C THR A 165 -16.65 -14.46 -0.91
N LEU A 166 -16.81 -13.16 -0.69
CA LEU A 166 -16.62 -12.53 0.62
C LEU A 166 -17.58 -13.08 1.68
N ALA A 167 -18.87 -13.25 1.32
CA ALA A 167 -19.87 -13.84 2.22
C ALA A 167 -19.56 -15.29 2.58
N SER A 168 -19.19 -16.11 1.60
CA SER A 168 -18.85 -17.52 1.81
C SER A 168 -17.62 -17.68 2.71
N LEU A 169 -16.60 -16.86 2.48
CA LEU A 169 -15.38 -16.90 3.30
C LEU A 169 -15.62 -16.34 4.71
N LYS A 170 -16.41 -15.28 4.87
CA LYS A 170 -16.82 -14.76 6.18
C LYS A 170 -17.53 -15.84 7.01
N LEU A 171 -18.45 -16.56 6.39
CA LEU A 171 -19.16 -17.69 7.04
C LEU A 171 -18.19 -18.81 7.42
N LEU A 172 -17.33 -19.24 6.49
CA LEU A 172 -16.37 -20.31 6.73
C LEU A 172 -15.41 -19.98 7.88
N ILE A 173 -14.87 -18.77 7.93
CA ILE A 173 -13.97 -18.32 8.98
C ILE A 173 -14.70 -18.22 10.31
N SER A 174 -15.95 -17.77 10.31
CA SER A 174 -16.78 -17.71 11.53
C SER A 174 -17.00 -19.08 12.15
N GLN A 175 -17.06 -20.14 11.36
CA GLN A 175 -17.19 -21.53 11.83
C GLN A 175 -15.90 -22.09 12.47
N ARG A 176 -14.78 -21.36 12.42
CA ARG A 176 -13.48 -21.75 13.01
C ARG A 176 -13.28 -21.23 14.43
N ASN A 177 -14.33 -20.90 15.13
CA ASN A 177 -14.29 -20.37 16.51
C ASN A 177 -13.49 -19.06 16.62
N ALA A 178 -13.46 -18.24 15.58
CA ALA A 178 -12.89 -16.88 15.65
C ALA A 178 -13.70 -16.03 16.65
N ALA A 179 -13.03 -15.18 17.42
CA ALA A 179 -13.68 -14.26 18.36
C ALA A 179 -14.58 -13.24 17.65
N SER A 180 -14.19 -12.81 16.48
CA SER A 180 -15.01 -12.03 15.55
C SER A 180 -14.47 -12.13 14.12
N VAL A 181 -15.32 -11.92 13.13
CA VAL A 181 -14.94 -11.83 11.72
C VAL A 181 -15.54 -10.56 11.13
N LYS A 182 -14.68 -9.59 10.78
CA LYS A 182 -15.04 -8.40 10.04
C LYS A 182 -14.41 -8.42 8.65
N THR A 183 -14.93 -7.59 7.75
CA THR A 183 -14.51 -7.52 6.35
C THR A 183 -14.08 -6.11 5.99
N CYS A 184 -13.03 -5.98 5.19
CA CYS A 184 -12.51 -4.71 4.69
C CYS A 184 -12.32 -4.81 3.17
N VAL A 185 -12.81 -3.83 2.44
CA VAL A 185 -12.60 -3.73 0.99
C VAL A 185 -12.15 -2.33 0.61
N LEU A 186 -11.30 -2.23 -0.40
CA LEU A 186 -10.96 -0.94 -0.96
C LEU A 186 -12.17 -0.37 -1.72
N LEU A 187 -12.80 -1.20 -2.56
CA LEU A 187 -13.93 -0.79 -3.38
C LEU A 187 -15.18 -1.65 -3.10
N ASP A 188 -16.34 -1.00 -3.04
CA ASP A 188 -17.63 -1.65 -2.90
C ASP A 188 -18.54 -1.34 -4.10
N LYS A 189 -18.78 -2.36 -4.96
CA LYS A 189 -19.68 -2.26 -6.12
C LYS A 189 -21.09 -2.67 -5.74
N VAL A 190 -21.79 -1.77 -5.05
CA VAL A 190 -23.12 -2.03 -4.46
C VAL A 190 -24.14 -2.44 -5.51
N SER A 191 -24.09 -1.88 -6.71
CA SER A 191 -25.03 -2.15 -7.81
C SER A 191 -25.03 -3.61 -8.29
N ARG A 192 -23.91 -4.32 -8.12
CA ARG A 192 -23.77 -5.74 -8.53
C ARG A 192 -24.00 -6.73 -7.40
N ARG A 193 -24.36 -6.26 -6.21
CA ARG A 193 -24.50 -7.10 -5.02
C ARG A 193 -25.57 -8.17 -5.21
N GLN A 194 -25.21 -9.43 -4.97
CA GLN A 194 -26.10 -10.60 -5.06
C GLN A 194 -26.19 -11.37 -3.74
N ALA A 195 -25.11 -11.32 -2.93
CA ALA A 195 -25.09 -11.91 -1.61
C ALA A 195 -25.53 -10.89 -0.54
N ASP A 196 -26.16 -11.37 0.51
CA ASP A 196 -26.51 -10.52 1.67
C ASP A 196 -25.25 -10.27 2.53
N ILE A 197 -24.42 -9.38 2.03
CA ILE A 197 -23.23 -8.93 2.74
C ILE A 197 -23.01 -7.43 2.53
N ARG A 198 -22.68 -6.76 3.61
CA ARG A 198 -22.12 -5.41 3.60
C ARG A 198 -20.74 -5.47 4.24
N PRO A 199 -19.69 -5.06 3.57
CA PRO A 199 -18.37 -4.97 4.18
C PRO A 199 -18.39 -4.03 5.39
N ASP A 200 -17.63 -4.40 6.44
CA ASP A 200 -17.57 -3.61 7.69
C ASP A 200 -16.74 -2.34 7.51
N TYR A 201 -15.76 -2.36 6.62
CA TYR A 201 -14.89 -1.23 6.25
C TYR A 201 -14.85 -1.11 4.73
N VAL A 202 -15.09 0.08 4.21
CA VAL A 202 -15.14 0.38 2.76
C VAL A 202 -14.34 1.63 2.47
N GLY A 203 -13.42 1.56 1.51
CA GLY A 203 -12.65 2.71 1.06
C GLY A 203 -13.50 3.66 0.22
N ALA A 204 -14.10 3.15 -0.85
CA ALA A 204 -15.03 3.91 -1.69
C ALA A 204 -16.09 3.03 -2.35
N VAL A 205 -17.21 3.65 -2.73
CA VAL A 205 -18.21 3.03 -3.60
C VAL A 205 -17.69 3.07 -5.05
N CYS A 206 -17.77 1.93 -5.73
CA CYS A 206 -17.37 1.79 -7.12
C CYS A 206 -18.60 1.77 -8.03
N PRO A 207 -18.60 2.51 -9.15
CA PRO A 207 -19.66 2.41 -10.16
C PRO A 207 -19.68 1.04 -10.86
N ASP A 208 -20.74 0.76 -11.62
CA ASP A 208 -20.85 -0.48 -12.40
C ASP A 208 -20.02 -0.41 -13.68
N GLU A 209 -18.70 -0.34 -13.52
CA GLU A 209 -17.72 -0.33 -14.60
C GLU A 209 -16.73 -1.49 -14.41
N PHE A 210 -16.09 -1.94 -15.49
CA PHE A 210 -15.03 -2.94 -15.40
C PHE A 210 -13.72 -2.26 -15.01
N VAL A 211 -13.35 -2.39 -13.74
CA VAL A 211 -12.20 -1.71 -13.15
C VAL A 211 -10.98 -2.61 -13.07
N VAL A 212 -9.80 -2.04 -13.27
CA VAL A 212 -8.49 -2.68 -13.24
C VAL A 212 -7.46 -1.80 -12.54
N GLY A 213 -6.36 -2.40 -12.18
CA GLY A 213 -5.26 -1.73 -11.49
C GLY A 213 -5.34 -1.90 -9.98
N TYR A 214 -4.27 -1.57 -9.31
CA TYR A 214 -4.09 -1.70 -7.86
C TYR A 214 -4.51 -3.09 -7.33
N GLY A 215 -4.09 -4.14 -8.05
CA GLY A 215 -4.40 -5.53 -7.76
C GLY A 215 -5.48 -6.15 -8.64
N MET A 216 -6.48 -5.37 -9.08
CA MET A 216 -7.55 -5.83 -9.96
C MET A 216 -7.03 -6.09 -11.38
N ASP A 217 -7.55 -7.12 -12.05
CA ASP A 217 -7.05 -7.55 -13.33
C ASP A 217 -8.11 -7.64 -14.46
N TRP A 218 -7.59 -7.71 -15.68
CA TRP A 218 -8.29 -8.18 -16.87
C TRP A 218 -7.47 -9.28 -17.52
N GLY A 219 -7.96 -10.51 -17.44
CA GLY A 219 -7.26 -11.67 -17.98
C GLY A 219 -5.86 -11.91 -17.40
N GLY A 220 -5.67 -11.64 -16.11
CA GLY A 220 -4.39 -11.76 -15.42
C GLY A 220 -3.42 -10.59 -15.61
N LYS A 221 -3.83 -9.55 -16.36
CA LYS A 221 -3.01 -8.38 -16.69
C LYS A 221 -3.52 -7.14 -15.94
N LEU A 222 -2.77 -6.05 -15.98
CA LEU A 222 -3.11 -4.72 -15.44
C LEU A 222 -3.10 -4.58 -13.90
N ARG A 223 -2.84 -5.64 -13.13
CA ARG A 223 -2.82 -5.59 -11.67
C ARG A 223 -1.83 -4.57 -11.09
N SER A 224 -0.72 -4.33 -11.80
CA SER A 224 0.39 -3.50 -11.31
C SER A 224 0.23 -2.00 -11.59
N LEU A 225 -0.90 -1.57 -12.17
CA LEU A 225 -1.19 -0.14 -12.31
C LEU A 225 -1.30 0.51 -10.93
N PRO A 226 -0.68 1.68 -10.70
CA PRO A 226 -0.70 2.33 -9.39
C PRO A 226 -2.04 3.05 -9.08
N PHE A 227 -2.96 3.05 -10.01
CA PHE A 227 -4.28 3.66 -9.95
C PHE A 227 -5.37 2.65 -10.29
N VAL A 228 -6.63 3.01 -10.10
CA VAL A 228 -7.78 2.26 -10.59
C VAL A 228 -8.30 2.92 -11.85
N GLY A 229 -8.25 2.20 -12.97
CA GLY A 229 -8.79 2.63 -14.26
C GLY A 229 -10.01 1.80 -14.68
N VAL A 230 -10.74 2.30 -15.66
CA VAL A 230 -11.87 1.60 -16.29
C VAL A 230 -11.41 1.02 -17.62
N VAL A 231 -11.70 -0.24 -17.88
CA VAL A 231 -11.44 -0.87 -19.19
C VAL A 231 -12.44 -0.35 -20.21
N ARG A 232 -12.00 -0.10 -21.44
CA ARG A 232 -12.88 0.33 -22.52
C ARG A 232 -13.95 -0.75 -22.81
N ARG A 233 -15.21 -0.33 -22.87
CA ARG A 233 -16.36 -1.24 -23.03
C ARG A 233 -16.27 -2.11 -24.27
N GLU A 234 -15.74 -1.56 -25.36
CA GLU A 234 -15.58 -2.24 -26.64
C GLU A 234 -14.66 -3.46 -26.57
N LEU A 235 -13.84 -3.55 -25.51
CA LEU A 235 -12.90 -4.65 -25.33
C LEU A 235 -13.51 -5.87 -24.60
N TYR A 236 -14.64 -5.71 -23.90
CA TYR A 236 -15.25 -6.79 -23.13
C TYR A 236 -16.77 -6.98 -23.38
N GLU A 237 -17.43 -6.03 -24.02
CA GLU A 237 -18.81 -6.13 -24.48
C GLU A 237 -18.83 -6.51 -25.99
N SER A 238 -18.70 -7.79 -26.31
CA SER A 238 -18.84 -8.33 -27.70
C SER A 238 -20.02 -9.27 -27.78
#